data_aadbbf823e386fa516e02706d200c8f4
#
_entry.id   aadbbf823e386fa516e02706d200c8f4
#
_cell.length_a   1.000
_cell.length_b   1.000
_cell.length_c   1.000
_cell.angle_alpha   90.00
_cell.angle_beta   90.00
_cell.angle_gamma   90.00
#
_symmetry.space_group_name_H-M   'P 1'
#
loop_
_entity.id
_entity.type
_entity.pdbx_description
1 polymer ?
#
loop_
_entity_poly.entity_id
_entity_poly.type
_entity_poly.pdbx_seq_one_letter_code
_entity_poly.pdbx_strand_id
1 'polypeptide(L)'
;MNEDLQAKTYEEVLALKDLFLRRLMDDKVKNAAIAQLRDNYESIQKQLNEKAIVSLVNDIVLVCDRIDAQENVDELSNSIEDELLEVLSRREFYRMPDSNCFDPQYHNAIGTVEANEDCPEKSIFKVVRSGYFFRDKVFRPADVIVAVKKAKAE
;
A
#
# COMPACT_ATOMS: atom_id res chain seq x y z
N MET A 1 -30.21 -65.37 27.89
CA MET A 1 -28.97 -64.75 28.51
C MET A 1 -27.93 -64.34 27.48
N ASN A 2 -27.67 -65.13 26.40
CA ASN A 2 -26.72 -64.70 25.36
C ASN A 2 -27.28 -63.62 24.37
N GLU A 3 -28.58 -63.71 24.04
CA GLU A 3 -29.24 -62.74 23.15
C GLU A 3 -29.39 -61.40 23.77
N ASP A 4 -29.62 -61.26 25.06
CA ASP A 4 -29.76 -60.04 25.80
C ASP A 4 -28.37 -59.27 25.92
N LEU A 5 -27.28 -60.04 26.04
CA LEU A 5 -25.93 -59.52 26.05
C LEU A 5 -25.53 -59.02 24.65
N GLN A 6 -25.90 -59.74 23.60
CA GLN A 6 -25.66 -59.32 22.22
C GLN A 6 -26.43 -58.03 21.84
N ALA A 7 -27.68 -57.92 22.29
CA ALA A 7 -28.48 -56.72 22.08
C ALA A 7 -27.87 -55.49 22.77
N LYS A 8 -27.45 -55.61 24.03
CA LYS A 8 -26.77 -54.53 24.76
C LYS A 8 -25.44 -54.10 24.14
N THR A 9 -24.61 -55.06 23.73
CA THR A 9 -23.34 -54.75 23.06
C THR A 9 -23.58 -54.07 21.72
N TYR A 10 -24.60 -54.43 20.98
CA TYR A 10 -24.97 -53.78 19.73
C TYR A 10 -25.41 -52.31 19.95
N GLU A 11 -26.25 -52.03 20.96
CA GLU A 11 -26.65 -50.68 21.33
C GLU A 11 -25.46 -49.79 21.76
N GLU A 12 -24.55 -50.34 22.57
CA GLU A 12 -23.33 -49.65 22.97
C GLU A 12 -22.42 -49.30 21.80
N VAL A 13 -22.26 -50.22 20.83
CA VAL A 13 -21.48 -49.96 19.60
C VAL A 13 -22.13 -48.90 18.73
N LEU A 14 -23.46 -48.88 18.63
CA LEU A 14 -24.18 -47.83 17.91
C LEU A 14 -23.99 -46.45 18.58
N ALA A 15 -24.09 -46.38 19.91
CA ALA A 15 -23.84 -45.15 20.66
C ALA A 15 -22.41 -44.65 20.50
N LEU A 16 -21.42 -45.55 20.54
CA LEU A 16 -20.02 -45.24 20.33
C LEU A 16 -19.78 -44.73 18.89
N LYS A 17 -20.39 -45.31 17.91
CA LYS A 17 -20.34 -44.87 16.51
C LYS A 17 -20.91 -43.47 16.36
N ASP A 18 -22.05 -43.18 16.99
CA ASP A 18 -22.63 -41.80 16.95
C ASP A 18 -21.72 -40.76 17.61
N LEU A 19 -21.18 -41.07 18.78
CA LEU A 19 -20.20 -40.22 19.45
C LEU A 19 -18.95 -39.97 18.60
N PHE A 20 -18.44 -41.02 17.95
CA PHE A 20 -17.29 -40.91 17.07
C PHE A 20 -17.56 -40.01 15.86
N LEU A 21 -18.71 -40.17 15.22
CA LEU A 21 -19.10 -39.31 14.09
C LEU A 21 -19.28 -37.87 14.51
N ARG A 22 -19.91 -37.59 15.65
CA ARG A 22 -20.01 -36.21 16.21
C ARG A 22 -18.64 -35.64 16.47
N ARG A 23 -17.73 -36.42 17.06
CA ARG A 23 -16.37 -35.97 17.33
C ARG A 23 -15.61 -35.63 16.04
N LEU A 24 -15.73 -36.45 15.01
CA LEU A 24 -15.14 -36.20 13.70
C LEU A 24 -15.66 -34.88 13.06
N MET A 25 -16.98 -34.63 13.16
CA MET A 25 -17.59 -33.42 12.66
C MET A 25 -17.08 -32.20 13.41
N ASP A 26 -17.02 -32.27 14.76
CA ASP A 26 -16.49 -31.18 15.60
C ASP A 26 -15.00 -30.89 15.28
N ASP A 27 -14.20 -31.92 15.11
CA ASP A 27 -12.79 -31.81 14.79
C ASP A 27 -12.59 -31.18 13.38
N LYS A 28 -13.45 -31.52 12.43
CA LYS A 28 -13.46 -30.91 11.10
C LYS A 28 -13.77 -29.41 11.16
N VAL A 29 -14.77 -29.01 11.93
CA VAL A 29 -15.13 -27.60 12.12
C VAL A 29 -14.01 -26.84 12.83
N LYS A 30 -13.43 -27.42 13.89
CA LYS A 30 -12.29 -26.81 14.60
C LYS A 30 -11.07 -26.64 13.71
N ASN A 31 -10.74 -27.65 12.92
CA ASN A 31 -9.61 -27.59 11.99
C ASN A 31 -9.82 -26.52 10.91
N ALA A 32 -11.04 -26.38 10.38
CA ALA A 32 -11.37 -25.31 9.43
C ALA A 32 -11.26 -23.94 10.08
N ALA A 33 -11.72 -23.75 11.31
CA ALA A 33 -11.58 -22.49 12.05
C ALA A 33 -10.12 -22.13 12.33
N ILE A 34 -9.29 -23.12 12.69
CA ILE A 34 -7.85 -22.93 12.91
C ILE A 34 -7.15 -22.52 11.61
N ALA A 35 -7.48 -23.15 10.49
CA ALA A 35 -6.93 -22.77 9.18
C ALA A 35 -7.30 -21.33 8.84
N GLN A 36 -8.56 -20.94 8.99
CA GLN A 36 -9.00 -19.57 8.74
C GLN A 36 -8.34 -18.55 9.66
N LEU A 37 -8.14 -18.88 10.93
CA LEU A 37 -7.41 -18.00 11.88
C LEU A 37 -5.94 -17.81 11.47
N ARG A 38 -5.28 -18.87 10.99
CA ARG A 38 -3.91 -18.77 10.47
C ARG A 38 -3.83 -17.85 9.25
N ASP A 39 -4.71 -18.04 8.28
CA ASP A 39 -4.74 -17.20 7.07
C ASP A 39 -5.00 -15.73 7.43
N ASN A 40 -5.92 -15.46 8.34
CA ASN A 40 -6.19 -14.12 8.83
C ASN A 40 -4.97 -13.51 9.55
N TYR A 41 -4.30 -14.31 10.40
CA TYR A 41 -3.11 -13.87 11.12
C TYR A 41 -1.98 -13.48 10.15
N GLU A 42 -1.69 -14.32 9.16
CA GLU A 42 -0.67 -14.05 8.14
C GLU A 42 -1.01 -12.79 7.34
N SER A 43 -2.28 -12.62 6.95
CA SER A 43 -2.75 -11.42 6.26
C SER A 43 -2.57 -10.15 7.11
N ILE A 44 -2.93 -10.20 8.39
CA ILE A 44 -2.78 -9.08 9.32
C ILE A 44 -1.30 -8.74 9.54
N GLN A 45 -0.44 -9.74 9.71
CA GLN A 45 1.01 -9.54 9.86
C GLN A 45 1.60 -8.85 8.64
N LYS A 46 1.21 -9.28 7.45
CA LYS A 46 1.64 -8.65 6.20
C LYS A 46 1.20 -7.19 6.12
N GLN A 47 -0.05 -6.89 6.45
CA GLN A 47 -0.57 -5.52 6.45
C GLN A 47 0.12 -4.62 7.47
N LEU A 48 0.45 -5.14 8.67
CA LEU A 48 1.17 -4.39 9.69
C LEU A 48 2.59 -4.05 9.24
N ASN A 49 3.30 -5.01 8.64
CA ASN A 49 4.63 -4.79 8.10
C ASN A 49 4.62 -3.78 6.94
N GLU A 50 3.64 -3.87 6.04
CA GLU A 50 3.48 -2.89 4.96
C GLU A 50 3.22 -1.48 5.50
N LYS A 51 2.35 -1.32 6.50
CA LYS A 51 2.08 -0.02 7.14
C LYS A 51 3.31 0.56 7.84
N ALA A 52 4.10 -0.26 8.51
CA ALA A 52 5.33 0.18 9.16
C ALA A 52 6.35 0.68 8.13
N ILE A 53 6.50 -0.03 7.00
CA ILE A 53 7.36 0.40 5.90
C ILE A 53 6.85 1.70 5.27
N VAL A 54 5.56 1.82 5.02
CA VAL A 54 4.94 3.04 4.48
C VAL A 54 5.19 4.25 5.37
N SER A 55 5.09 4.08 6.69
CA SER A 55 5.38 5.17 7.64
C SER A 55 6.84 5.61 7.56
N LEU A 56 7.79 4.67 7.57
CA LEU A 56 9.21 4.96 7.43
C LEU A 56 9.54 5.64 6.09
N VAL A 57 8.93 5.18 5.02
CA VAL A 57 9.10 5.79 3.68
C VAL A 57 8.61 7.23 3.67
N ASN A 58 7.46 7.51 4.28
CA ASN A 58 6.98 8.88 4.41
C ASN A 58 7.97 9.79 5.12
N ASP A 59 8.59 9.31 6.21
CA ASP A 59 9.60 10.08 6.94
C ASP A 59 10.84 10.34 6.06
N ILE A 60 11.32 9.35 5.31
CA ILE A 60 12.44 9.50 4.37
C ILE A 60 12.09 10.49 3.26
N VAL A 61 10.91 10.36 2.67
CA VAL A 61 10.43 11.26 1.60
C VAL A 61 10.34 12.71 2.08
N LEU A 62 9.99 12.95 3.35
CA LEU A 62 10.02 14.30 3.95
C LEU A 62 11.45 14.86 4.03
N VAL A 63 12.46 14.01 4.23
CA VAL A 63 13.86 14.44 4.20
C VAL A 63 14.26 14.85 2.78
N CYS A 64 13.92 14.05 1.76
CA CYS A 64 14.14 14.41 0.35
C CYS A 64 13.45 15.73 -0.02
N ASP A 65 12.17 15.92 0.38
CA ASP A 65 11.44 17.17 0.16
C ASP A 65 12.17 18.41 0.74
N ARG A 66 12.85 18.23 1.88
CA ARG A 66 13.61 19.32 2.52
C ARG A 66 14.92 19.62 1.79
N ILE A 67 15.53 18.61 1.19
CA ILE A 67 16.71 18.81 0.32
C ILE A 67 16.28 19.51 -0.97
N ASP A 68 15.24 19.03 -1.64
CA ASP A 68 14.66 19.63 -2.85
C ASP A 68 14.24 21.12 -2.67
N ALA A 69 13.81 21.47 -1.47
CA ALA A 69 13.36 22.84 -1.15
C ALA A 69 14.50 23.85 -0.94
N GLN A 70 15.76 23.42 -0.93
CA GLN A 70 16.91 24.33 -0.76
C GLN A 70 17.24 25.02 -2.09
N GLU A 71 17.48 26.32 -2.05
CA GLU A 71 17.85 27.11 -3.24
C GLU A 71 19.29 26.81 -3.73
N ASN A 72 20.18 26.40 -2.80
CA ASN A 72 21.57 26.07 -3.10
C ASN A 72 21.90 24.71 -2.44
N VAL A 73 21.62 23.63 -3.16
CA VAL A 73 21.94 22.29 -2.70
C VAL A 73 23.43 22.02 -2.94
N ASP A 74 24.17 21.65 -1.88
CA ASP A 74 25.57 21.26 -2.00
C ASP A 74 25.71 19.82 -2.54
N GLU A 75 26.90 19.49 -3.05
CA GLU A 75 27.20 18.15 -3.60
C GLU A 75 26.91 17.03 -2.58
N LEU A 76 27.18 17.27 -1.31
CA LEU A 76 26.95 16.27 -0.27
C LEU A 76 25.45 16.01 -0.07
N SER A 77 24.62 17.05 -0.04
CA SER A 77 23.17 16.92 0.10
C SER A 77 22.56 16.18 -1.09
N ASN A 78 23.01 16.47 -2.31
CA ASN A 78 22.60 15.72 -3.51
C ASN A 78 22.98 14.22 -3.41
N SER A 79 24.22 13.95 -2.99
CA SER A 79 24.69 12.57 -2.83
C SER A 79 23.88 11.79 -1.78
N ILE A 80 23.53 12.43 -0.66
CA ILE A 80 22.67 11.86 0.37
C ILE A 80 21.26 11.58 -0.16
N GLU A 81 20.70 12.51 -0.95
CA GLU A 81 19.39 12.31 -1.57
C GLU A 81 19.42 11.11 -2.52
N ASP A 82 20.43 10.99 -3.38
CA ASP A 82 20.59 9.87 -4.30
C ASP A 82 20.67 8.53 -3.56
N GLU A 83 21.42 8.46 -2.44
CA GLU A 83 21.48 7.27 -1.60
C GLU A 83 20.13 6.93 -0.97
N LEU A 84 19.37 7.93 -0.50
CA LEU A 84 18.02 7.71 0.04
C LEU A 84 17.06 7.20 -1.04
N LEU A 85 17.11 7.77 -2.25
CA LEU A 85 16.31 7.31 -3.38
C LEU A 85 16.68 5.88 -3.79
N GLU A 86 17.95 5.51 -3.73
CA GLU A 86 18.40 4.14 -3.98
C GLU A 86 17.86 3.17 -2.91
N VAL A 87 17.88 3.55 -1.63
CA VAL A 87 17.28 2.75 -0.54
C VAL A 87 15.78 2.57 -0.75
N LEU A 88 15.08 3.60 -1.19
CA LEU A 88 13.65 3.55 -1.51
C LEU A 88 13.39 2.64 -2.70
N SER A 89 14.20 2.70 -3.77
CA SER A 89 14.04 1.89 -4.97
C SER A 89 14.17 0.39 -4.69
N ARG A 90 15.06 -0.02 -3.77
CA ARG A 90 15.18 -1.41 -3.29
C ARG A 90 13.93 -1.92 -2.56
N ARG A 91 13.05 -1.01 -2.15
CA ARG A 91 11.75 -1.29 -1.51
C ARG A 91 10.57 -1.04 -2.43
N GLU A 92 10.84 -0.93 -3.75
CA GLU A 92 9.84 -0.71 -4.80
C GLU A 92 9.14 0.67 -4.70
N PHE A 93 9.78 1.66 -4.05
CA PHE A 93 9.37 3.05 -4.08
C PHE A 93 10.24 3.84 -5.05
N TYR A 94 9.62 4.53 -5.99
CA TYR A 94 10.30 5.27 -7.04
C TYR A 94 9.81 6.70 -7.11
N ARG A 95 10.74 7.65 -7.26
CA ARG A 95 10.38 9.05 -7.54
C ARG A 95 9.72 9.14 -8.92
N MET A 96 8.67 9.92 -9.04
CA MET A 96 8.03 10.17 -10.33
C MET A 96 8.98 10.92 -11.25
N PRO A 97 9.06 10.52 -12.53
CA PRO A 97 9.83 11.28 -13.51
C PRO A 97 9.20 12.65 -13.72
N ASP A 98 10.03 13.64 -14.01
CA ASP A 98 9.57 14.96 -14.37
C ASP A 98 8.72 14.89 -15.64
N SER A 99 7.56 15.53 -15.60
CA SER A 99 6.62 15.62 -16.71
C SER A 99 6.29 17.08 -16.97
N ASN A 100 6.24 17.45 -18.25
CA ASN A 100 5.80 18.77 -18.64
C ASN A 100 4.27 18.91 -18.73
N CYS A 101 3.55 17.79 -18.77
CA CYS A 101 2.09 17.76 -18.89
C CYS A 101 1.44 17.43 -17.55
N PHE A 102 0.43 18.20 -17.18
CA PHE A 102 -0.38 17.92 -16.00
C PHE A 102 -1.31 16.72 -16.25
N ASP A 103 -1.24 15.73 -15.35
CA ASP A 103 -2.15 14.59 -15.31
C ASP A 103 -2.75 14.48 -13.89
N PRO A 104 -4.09 14.57 -13.74
CA PRO A 104 -4.74 14.47 -12.43
C PRO A 104 -4.52 13.13 -11.71
N GLN A 105 -4.09 12.08 -12.40
CA GLN A 105 -3.79 10.79 -11.78
C GLN A 105 -2.47 10.81 -11.01
N TYR A 106 -1.52 11.63 -11.44
CA TYR A 106 -0.15 11.67 -10.90
C TYR A 106 0.19 12.98 -10.19
N HIS A 107 -0.54 14.05 -10.51
CA HIS A 107 -0.24 15.40 -10.06
C HIS A 107 -1.39 16.02 -9.28
N ASN A 108 -1.05 16.76 -8.24
CA ASN A 108 -1.96 17.57 -7.45
C ASN A 108 -1.66 19.05 -7.74
N ALA A 109 -2.57 19.77 -8.38
CA ALA A 109 -2.39 21.19 -8.67
C ALA A 109 -2.65 22.01 -7.41
N ILE A 110 -1.57 22.57 -6.82
CA ILE A 110 -1.64 23.41 -5.62
C ILE A 110 -1.64 24.90 -5.93
N GLY A 111 -1.34 25.28 -7.16
CA GLY A 111 -1.34 26.64 -7.64
C GLY A 111 -1.47 26.73 -9.15
N THR A 112 -1.81 27.91 -9.63
CA THR A 112 -1.93 28.19 -11.07
C THR A 112 -1.18 29.45 -11.45
N VAL A 113 -0.62 29.46 -12.68
CA VAL A 113 -0.01 30.63 -13.32
C VAL A 113 -0.71 30.89 -14.67
N GLU A 114 -0.56 32.11 -15.20
CA GLU A 114 -1.09 32.41 -16.53
C GLU A 114 -0.27 31.67 -17.59
N ALA A 115 -0.97 30.98 -18.53
CA ALA A 115 -0.32 30.35 -19.65
C ALA A 115 0.29 31.39 -20.59
N ASN A 116 1.49 31.12 -21.08
CA ASN A 116 2.23 31.94 -22.06
C ASN A 116 2.83 31.03 -23.15
N GLU A 117 3.62 31.60 -24.08
CA GLU A 117 4.24 30.84 -25.17
C GLU A 117 5.22 29.77 -24.67
N ASP A 118 5.94 30.04 -23.57
CA ASP A 118 6.91 29.11 -22.98
C ASP A 118 6.24 28.04 -22.10
N CYS A 119 5.06 28.33 -21.56
CA CYS A 119 4.31 27.46 -20.67
C CYS A 119 2.84 27.38 -21.12
N PRO A 120 2.52 26.47 -22.06
CA PRO A 120 1.18 26.33 -22.63
C PRO A 120 0.16 25.87 -21.59
N GLU A 121 -1.12 26.04 -21.91
CA GLU A 121 -2.22 25.58 -21.06
C GLU A 121 -2.08 24.08 -20.70
N LYS A 122 -2.31 23.75 -19.44
CA LYS A 122 -2.18 22.41 -18.85
C LYS A 122 -0.74 21.88 -18.78
N SER A 123 0.25 22.71 -18.98
CA SER A 123 1.64 22.36 -18.68
C SER A 123 1.95 22.57 -17.19
N ILE A 124 2.92 21.83 -16.70
CA ILE A 124 3.47 22.00 -15.35
C ILE A 124 4.49 23.14 -15.41
N PHE A 125 4.21 24.23 -14.70
CA PHE A 125 5.12 25.34 -14.59
C PHE A 125 6.26 25.05 -13.60
N LYS A 126 5.93 24.42 -12.47
CA LYS A 126 6.91 24.05 -11.44
C LYS A 126 6.41 22.87 -10.63
N VAL A 127 7.30 21.92 -10.35
CA VAL A 127 7.08 20.89 -9.33
C VAL A 127 7.50 21.52 -8.00
N VAL A 128 6.58 21.62 -7.06
CA VAL A 128 6.81 22.14 -5.71
C VAL A 128 7.23 21.03 -4.78
N ARG A 129 6.72 19.83 -5.04
CA ARG A 129 6.94 18.66 -4.21
C ARG A 129 6.92 17.42 -5.07
N SER A 130 7.95 16.60 -4.99
CA SER A 130 8.10 15.40 -5.81
C SER A 130 7.05 14.35 -5.49
N GLY A 131 6.52 13.70 -6.52
CA GLY A 131 5.64 12.55 -6.38
C GLY A 131 6.42 11.23 -6.26
N TYR A 132 5.77 10.20 -5.75
CA TYR A 132 6.35 8.88 -5.61
C TYR A 132 5.37 7.78 -5.99
N PHE A 133 5.90 6.72 -6.59
CA PHE A 133 5.19 5.45 -6.82
C PHE A 133 5.59 4.42 -5.78
N PHE A 134 4.67 3.54 -5.45
CA PHE A 134 4.94 2.27 -4.80
C PHE A 134 4.53 1.15 -5.74
N ARG A 135 5.49 0.41 -6.27
CA ARG A 135 5.27 -0.47 -7.41
C ARG A 135 4.64 0.30 -8.58
N ASP A 136 3.47 -0.15 -9.06
CA ASP A 136 2.73 0.48 -10.16
C ASP A 136 1.63 1.43 -9.69
N LYS A 137 1.58 1.77 -8.39
CA LYS A 137 0.53 2.64 -7.82
C LYS A 137 1.11 3.96 -7.35
N VAL A 138 0.35 5.01 -7.51
CA VAL A 138 0.69 6.31 -6.92
C VAL A 138 0.69 6.19 -5.40
N PHE A 139 1.86 6.38 -4.80
CA PHE A 139 2.04 6.45 -3.36
C PHE A 139 1.74 7.85 -2.84
N ARG A 140 2.31 8.85 -3.52
CA ARG A 140 2.07 10.28 -3.28
C ARG A 140 2.08 11.01 -4.62
N PRO A 141 1.03 11.76 -4.98
CA PRO A 141 1.06 12.60 -6.17
C PRO A 141 2.08 13.72 -6.02
N ALA A 142 2.60 14.22 -7.14
CA ALA A 142 3.45 15.40 -7.14
C ALA A 142 2.60 16.66 -6.97
N ASP A 143 3.01 17.56 -6.06
CA ASP A 143 2.39 18.86 -5.93
C ASP A 143 3.01 19.84 -6.95
N VAL A 144 2.16 20.35 -7.83
CA VAL A 144 2.62 21.14 -8.98
C VAL A 144 1.87 22.47 -9.12
N ILE A 145 2.52 23.44 -9.77
CA ILE A 145 1.89 24.66 -10.25
C ILE A 145 1.63 24.49 -11.74
N VAL A 146 0.40 24.73 -12.17
CA VAL A 146 -0.07 24.46 -13.53
C VAL A 146 -0.38 25.76 -14.27
N ALA A 147 -0.03 25.81 -15.56
CA ALA A 147 -0.40 26.93 -16.43
C ALA A 147 -1.85 26.81 -16.88
N VAL A 148 -2.65 27.85 -16.68
CA VAL A 148 -4.04 27.96 -17.08
C VAL A 148 -4.28 29.21 -17.90
N LYS A 149 -5.17 29.14 -18.91
CA LYS A 149 -5.59 30.34 -19.61
C LYS A 149 -6.35 31.26 -18.68
N LYS A 150 -6.06 32.56 -18.79
CA LYS A 150 -6.85 33.59 -18.09
C LYS A 150 -8.30 33.47 -18.56
N ALA A 151 -9.22 33.15 -17.66
CA ALA A 151 -10.63 33.32 -17.94
C ALA A 151 -10.85 34.80 -18.26
N LYS A 152 -11.28 35.13 -19.50
CA LYS A 152 -11.78 36.47 -19.79
C LYS A 152 -12.94 36.71 -18.83
N ALA A 153 -12.75 37.57 -17.87
CA ALA A 153 -13.88 38.12 -17.13
C ALA A 153 -14.75 38.89 -18.14
N GLU A 154 -15.95 38.33 -18.39
CA GLU A 154 -17.03 39.09 -19.02
C GLU A 154 -17.54 40.15 -18.05
#